data_f850420cd1c499187ed1bbb1ffd56186
#
_entry.id   f850420cd1c499187ed1bbb1ffd56186
#
_cell.length_a   1.000
_cell.length_b   1.000
_cell.length_c   1.000
_cell.angle_alpha   90.00
_cell.angle_beta   90.00
_cell.angle_gamma   90.00
#
_symmetry.space_group_name_H-M   'P 1'
#
loop_
_entity.id
_entity.type
_entity.pdbx_description
1 polymer ?
#
loop_
_entity_poly.entity_id
_entity_poly.type
_entity_poly.pdbx_seq_one_letter_code
_entity_poly.pdbx_strand_id
1 'polypeptide(L)'
;RAVYSWKLEETGKIISTEPQLTYRFDSGNEISEGVNGYYIDLEVTTPNGTTVETVLVEVQELLPPLISFPMQTDGLEVVKGRKYEFAPTVQSAENSTFLWTLRRPGAAEAEPVGDEAVYEFCEEIAGTYEVSLRTENEDGSDEMTIEVEVVDALAVSVTAVPIGRKYDGLTRTVSLDRTITLRPFIWNGTNPKFSWTIDGQEVGTELSNTY
;
A
#
# COMPACT_ATOMS: atom_id res chain seq x y z
N ARG A 1 58.51 0.08 0.87
CA ARG A 1 57.15 -0.48 0.74
C ARG A 1 56.31 0.10 1.87
N ALA A 2 55.09 0.54 1.56
CA ALA A 2 54.13 1.00 2.55
C ALA A 2 53.63 -0.18 3.37
N VAL A 3 53.42 0.07 4.68
CA VAL A 3 52.76 -0.85 5.62
C VAL A 3 51.49 -0.16 6.10
N TYR A 4 50.39 -0.85 6.09
CA TYR A 4 49.08 -0.35 6.47
C TYR A 4 48.63 -1.00 7.78
N SER A 5 47.90 -0.24 8.60
CA SER A 5 47.30 -0.73 9.82
C SER A 5 45.98 0.01 10.05
N TRP A 6 44.89 -0.68 9.99
CA TRP A 6 43.57 -0.21 10.31
C TRP A 6 43.23 -0.57 11.75
N LYS A 7 42.85 0.41 12.57
CA LYS A 7 42.60 0.24 13.99
C LYS A 7 41.25 0.85 14.35
N LEU A 8 40.54 0.23 15.31
CA LEU A 8 39.47 0.89 16.03
C LEU A 8 40.13 1.86 17.04
N GLU A 9 39.88 3.16 16.94
CA GLU A 9 40.50 4.18 17.76
C GLU A 9 40.32 3.91 19.26
N GLU A 10 39.08 3.59 19.67
CA GLU A 10 38.69 3.39 21.07
C GLU A 10 39.47 2.28 21.79
N THR A 11 39.75 1.19 21.08
CA THR A 11 40.40 0.01 21.66
C THR A 11 41.84 -0.16 21.22
N GLY A 12 42.28 0.56 20.19
CA GLY A 12 43.53 0.32 19.50
C GLY A 12 43.64 -1.04 18.80
N LYS A 13 42.54 -1.77 18.70
CA LYS A 13 42.48 -3.10 18.08
C LYS A 13 42.75 -2.97 16.56
N ILE A 14 43.74 -3.68 16.06
CA ILE A 14 44.02 -3.78 14.63
C ILE A 14 42.95 -4.71 14.01
N ILE A 15 42.24 -4.19 13.00
CA ILE A 15 41.18 -4.88 12.29
C ILE A 15 41.59 -5.32 10.87
N SER A 16 42.63 -4.66 10.29
CA SER A 16 43.23 -5.09 9.02
C SER A 16 44.64 -4.51 8.87
N THR A 17 45.46 -5.15 8.04
CA THR A 17 46.77 -4.66 7.58
C THR A 17 46.86 -4.57 6.07
N GLU A 18 45.74 -4.79 5.38
CA GLU A 18 45.67 -4.70 3.93
C GLU A 18 45.54 -3.24 3.46
N PRO A 19 45.89 -2.92 2.21
CA PRO A 19 45.72 -1.59 1.67
C PRO A 19 44.28 -1.09 1.62
N GLN A 20 43.32 -2.02 1.62
CA GLN A 20 41.88 -1.76 1.62
C GLN A 20 41.23 -2.46 2.81
N LEU A 21 40.34 -1.74 3.52
CA LEU A 21 39.56 -2.30 4.60
C LEU A 21 38.20 -2.83 4.08
N THR A 22 37.89 -4.09 4.40
CA THR A 22 36.54 -4.63 4.41
C THR A 22 36.28 -5.15 5.81
N TYR A 23 35.30 -4.59 6.49
CA TYR A 23 34.99 -4.92 7.88
C TYR A 23 33.48 -4.91 8.10
N ARG A 24 32.98 -5.90 8.83
CA ARG A 24 31.57 -5.98 9.23
C ARG A 24 31.42 -5.47 10.65
N PHE A 25 30.50 -4.55 10.85
CA PHE A 25 30.12 -4.03 12.15
C PHE A 25 28.86 -4.78 12.63
N ASP A 26 28.95 -5.47 13.76
CA ASP A 26 27.84 -6.23 14.34
C ASP A 26 27.02 -5.38 15.33
N SER A 27 27.56 -4.22 15.75
CA SER A 27 26.90 -3.24 16.62
C SER A 27 27.60 -1.88 16.44
N GLY A 28 26.98 -0.81 16.89
CA GLY A 28 27.61 0.50 17.01
C GLY A 28 27.80 0.86 18.47
N ASN A 29 28.93 1.52 18.81
CA ASN A 29 29.11 2.17 20.10
C ASN A 29 28.52 3.58 20.03
N GLU A 30 27.86 4.03 21.10
CA GLU A 30 27.43 5.42 21.19
C GLU A 30 28.63 6.34 21.29
N ILE A 31 28.86 7.13 20.24
CA ILE A 31 29.96 8.10 20.12
C ILE A 31 29.53 9.52 20.44
N SER A 32 28.22 9.80 20.29
CA SER A 32 27.55 11.02 20.76
C SER A 32 26.05 10.74 20.91
N GLU A 33 25.30 11.66 21.53
CA GLU A 33 23.88 11.49 21.77
C GLU A 33 23.13 11.12 20.47
N GLY A 34 22.64 9.86 20.40
CA GLY A 34 21.88 9.31 19.26
C GLY A 34 22.74 8.93 18.04
N VAL A 35 24.07 8.95 18.14
CA VAL A 35 24.97 8.54 17.05
C VAL A 35 25.79 7.35 17.49
N ASN A 36 25.55 6.19 16.86
CA ASN A 36 26.34 4.99 17.06
C ASN A 36 27.35 4.83 15.95
N GLY A 37 28.57 4.40 16.27
CA GLY A 37 29.59 4.23 15.24
C GLY A 37 30.96 3.87 15.80
N TYR A 38 31.96 4.06 14.96
CA TYR A 38 33.36 3.81 15.27
C TYR A 38 34.25 4.85 14.61
N TYR A 39 35.25 5.31 15.33
CA TYR A 39 36.38 5.99 14.72
C TYR A 39 37.41 4.94 14.28
N ILE A 40 37.79 4.99 13.00
CA ILE A 40 38.75 4.05 12.41
C ILE A 40 39.98 4.83 11.99
N ASP A 41 41.11 4.46 12.53
CA ASP A 41 42.41 4.98 12.16
C ASP A 41 43.05 4.14 11.07
N LEU A 42 43.42 4.78 9.98
CA LEU A 42 44.37 4.23 9.03
C LEU A 42 45.75 4.79 9.27
N GLU A 43 46.66 3.96 9.76
CA GLU A 43 48.06 4.27 9.88
C GLU A 43 48.84 3.72 8.66
N VAL A 44 49.55 4.58 7.98
CA VAL A 44 50.41 4.21 6.85
C VAL A 44 51.85 4.54 7.20
N THR A 45 52.72 3.54 7.25
CA THR A 45 54.15 3.66 7.51
C THR A 45 54.96 3.41 6.26
N THR A 46 55.88 4.28 5.98
CA THR A 46 56.87 4.19 4.89
C THR A 46 58.27 4.47 5.42
N PRO A 47 59.35 4.22 4.66
CA PRO A 47 60.70 4.65 5.04
C PRO A 47 60.85 6.12 5.31
N ASN A 48 59.94 6.96 4.83
CA ASN A 48 59.96 8.42 4.99
C ASN A 48 59.15 8.92 6.19
N GLY A 49 58.46 8.04 6.91
CA GLY A 49 57.66 8.37 8.09
C GLY A 49 56.31 7.66 8.14
N THR A 50 55.55 7.98 9.16
CA THR A 50 54.20 7.43 9.42
C THR A 50 53.19 8.60 9.36
N THR A 51 52.04 8.32 8.79
CA THR A 51 50.85 9.19 8.80
C THR A 51 49.64 8.43 9.31
N VAL A 52 48.71 9.12 9.96
CA VAL A 52 47.44 8.57 10.44
C VAL A 52 46.32 9.43 9.91
N GLU A 53 45.26 8.78 9.44
CA GLU A 53 43.99 9.39 9.02
C GLU A 53 42.85 8.69 9.76
N THR A 54 41.94 9.46 10.36
CA THR A 54 40.80 8.95 11.11
C THR A 54 39.52 9.18 10.32
N VAL A 55 38.72 8.13 10.21
CA VAL A 55 37.42 8.15 9.55
C VAL A 55 36.34 7.76 10.57
N LEU A 56 35.27 8.54 10.64
CA LEU A 56 34.07 8.17 11.37
C LEU A 56 33.18 7.29 10.49
N VAL A 57 32.81 6.12 10.97
CA VAL A 57 31.82 5.23 10.38
C VAL A 57 30.61 5.20 11.31
N GLU A 58 29.52 5.82 10.88
CA GLU A 58 28.23 5.72 11.57
C GLU A 58 27.60 4.35 11.29
N VAL A 59 27.17 3.66 12.34
CA VAL A 59 26.49 2.38 12.28
C VAL A 59 25.03 2.62 12.65
N GLN A 60 24.16 2.53 11.68
CA GLN A 60 22.72 2.61 11.91
C GLN A 60 22.15 1.20 12.02
N GLU A 61 21.23 1.01 12.94
CA GLU A 61 20.43 -0.20 13.00
C GLU A 61 19.45 -0.13 11.84
N LEU A 62 19.67 -0.96 10.81
CA LEU A 62 18.70 -1.10 9.72
C LEU A 62 17.51 -1.88 10.30
N LEU A 63 16.33 -1.33 10.19
CA LEU A 63 15.13 -2.00 10.61
C LEU A 63 14.49 -2.72 9.41
N PRO A 64 13.90 -3.92 9.60
CA PRO A 64 13.12 -4.54 8.53
C PRO A 64 12.02 -3.59 8.05
N PRO A 65 11.59 -3.67 6.79
CA PRO A 65 10.50 -2.85 6.31
C PRO A 65 9.23 -3.14 7.10
N LEU A 66 8.40 -2.11 7.32
CA LEU A 66 7.11 -2.24 7.98
C LEU A 66 6.02 -1.64 7.10
N ILE A 67 5.09 -2.48 6.65
CA ILE A 67 3.99 -2.09 5.77
C ILE A 67 2.84 -1.52 6.60
N SER A 68 2.25 -0.44 6.13
CA SER A 68 0.99 0.08 6.62
C SER A 68 0.15 0.66 5.48
N PHE A 69 -1.18 0.49 5.56
CA PHE A 69 -2.09 1.12 4.63
C PHE A 69 -2.80 2.30 5.32
N PRO A 70 -2.78 3.49 4.72
CA PRO A 70 -3.40 4.68 5.29
C PRO A 70 -4.93 4.63 5.26
N MET A 71 -5.51 3.63 4.58
CA MET A 71 -6.94 3.46 4.40
C MET A 71 -7.44 2.23 5.17
N GLN A 72 -8.73 2.23 5.52
CA GLN A 72 -9.37 1.05 6.08
C GLN A 72 -9.39 -0.06 5.02
N THR A 73 -8.74 -1.18 5.33
CA THR A 73 -8.63 -2.34 4.44
C THR A 73 -9.69 -3.40 4.71
N ASP A 74 -10.33 -3.35 5.88
CA ASP A 74 -11.41 -4.27 6.23
C ASP A 74 -12.68 -3.94 5.46
N GLY A 75 -13.22 -4.93 4.74
CA GLY A 75 -14.44 -4.79 3.95
C GLY A 75 -14.28 -3.90 2.72
N LEU A 76 -13.11 -3.91 2.09
CA LEU A 76 -12.87 -3.17 0.86
C LEU A 76 -13.70 -3.74 -0.29
N GLU A 77 -14.64 -2.96 -0.80
CA GLU A 77 -15.40 -3.28 -2.00
C GLU A 77 -14.89 -2.48 -3.20
N VAL A 78 -14.65 -3.15 -4.32
CA VAL A 78 -14.27 -2.54 -5.59
C VAL A 78 -15.24 -2.97 -6.68
N VAL A 79 -15.74 -2.02 -7.47
CA VAL A 79 -16.63 -2.36 -8.58
C VAL A 79 -15.80 -2.95 -9.73
N LYS A 80 -16.24 -4.08 -10.29
CA LYS A 80 -15.55 -4.77 -11.39
C LYS A 80 -15.26 -3.82 -12.56
N GLY A 81 -14.08 -3.96 -13.17
CA GLY A 81 -13.60 -3.12 -14.25
C GLY A 81 -13.19 -1.71 -13.82
N ARG A 82 -13.26 -1.36 -12.54
CA ARG A 82 -12.74 -0.10 -12.01
C ARG A 82 -11.37 -0.29 -11.41
N LYS A 83 -10.50 0.66 -11.70
CA LYS A 83 -9.15 0.72 -11.15
C LYS A 83 -9.21 1.17 -9.69
N TYR A 84 -8.45 0.48 -8.86
CA TYR A 84 -8.19 0.81 -7.48
C TYR A 84 -6.68 0.78 -7.23
N GLU A 85 -6.14 1.83 -6.62
CA GLU A 85 -4.71 1.96 -6.36
C GLU A 85 -4.40 1.57 -4.92
N PHE A 86 -3.54 0.58 -4.73
CA PHE A 86 -2.94 0.25 -3.45
C PHE A 86 -1.62 1.01 -3.31
N ALA A 87 -1.61 2.02 -2.45
CA ALA A 87 -0.45 2.85 -2.15
C ALA A 87 -0.11 2.74 -0.65
N PRO A 88 0.63 1.72 -0.23
CA PRO A 88 1.05 1.55 1.16
C PRO A 88 2.07 2.60 1.57
N THR A 89 2.19 2.82 2.87
CA THR A 89 3.35 3.45 3.47
C THR A 89 4.26 2.34 3.99
N VAL A 90 5.52 2.34 3.58
CA VAL A 90 6.53 1.38 4.05
C VAL A 90 7.61 2.15 4.79
N GLN A 91 7.72 1.92 6.10
CA GLN A 91 8.84 2.44 6.90
C GLN A 91 10.09 1.59 6.62
N SER A 92 11.27 2.19 6.74
CA SER A 92 12.56 1.52 6.44
C SER A 92 12.63 0.92 5.03
N ALA A 93 12.03 1.61 4.05
CA ALA A 93 11.91 1.13 2.67
C ALA A 93 13.20 1.24 1.86
N GLU A 94 14.29 1.82 2.41
CA GLU A 94 15.55 1.96 1.69
C GLU A 94 16.10 0.59 1.28
N ASN A 95 16.42 0.46 -0.01
CA ASN A 95 16.89 -0.78 -0.62
C ASN A 95 15.91 -1.97 -0.51
N SER A 96 14.63 -1.71 -0.27
CA SER A 96 13.61 -2.76 -0.23
C SER A 96 13.14 -3.14 -1.62
N THR A 97 12.89 -4.43 -1.80
CA THR A 97 12.15 -4.97 -2.93
C THR A 97 10.68 -5.09 -2.57
N PHE A 98 9.82 -5.02 -3.58
CA PHE A 98 8.38 -5.15 -3.46
C PHE A 98 7.91 -6.36 -4.27
N LEU A 99 6.94 -7.08 -3.77
CA LEU A 99 6.29 -8.17 -4.49
C LEU A 99 4.80 -8.17 -4.16
N TRP A 100 3.99 -7.81 -5.15
CA TRP A 100 2.55 -7.96 -5.08
C TRP A 100 2.13 -9.31 -5.62
N THR A 101 1.25 -9.98 -4.88
CA THR A 101 0.63 -11.22 -5.32
C THR A 101 -0.89 -11.11 -5.23
N LEU A 102 -1.57 -11.79 -6.14
CA LEU A 102 -3.02 -11.81 -6.24
C LEU A 102 -3.54 -13.25 -6.23
N ARG A 103 -4.41 -13.57 -5.29
CA ARG A 103 -5.17 -14.80 -5.30
C ARG A 103 -6.59 -14.51 -5.76
N ARG A 104 -6.97 -15.08 -6.90
CA ARG A 104 -8.28 -14.90 -7.51
C ARG A 104 -9.32 -15.85 -6.90
N PRO A 105 -10.61 -15.53 -7.00
CA PRO A 105 -11.69 -16.40 -6.53
C PRO A 105 -11.55 -17.83 -7.08
N GLY A 106 -11.51 -18.82 -6.18
CA GLY A 106 -11.37 -20.23 -6.54
C GLY A 106 -9.96 -20.69 -6.92
N ALA A 107 -8.98 -19.82 -6.98
CA ALA A 107 -7.57 -20.19 -7.19
C ALA A 107 -6.98 -20.80 -5.90
N ALA A 108 -6.17 -21.86 -6.06
CA ALA A 108 -5.48 -22.51 -4.95
C ALA A 108 -4.25 -21.71 -4.50
N GLU A 109 -3.61 -20.99 -5.42
CA GLU A 109 -2.37 -20.26 -5.19
C GLU A 109 -2.50 -18.81 -5.68
N ALA A 110 -1.73 -17.91 -5.06
CA ALA A 110 -1.58 -16.55 -5.52
C ALA A 110 -0.52 -16.47 -6.62
N GLU A 111 -0.67 -15.54 -7.54
CA GLU A 111 0.30 -15.28 -8.61
C GLU A 111 0.92 -13.88 -8.46
N PRO A 112 2.18 -13.68 -8.85
CA PRO A 112 2.81 -12.36 -8.88
C PRO A 112 2.11 -11.43 -9.87
N VAL A 113 1.85 -10.17 -9.45
CA VAL A 113 1.14 -9.17 -10.27
C VAL A 113 1.86 -7.83 -10.34
N GLY A 114 2.91 -7.60 -9.55
CA GLY A 114 3.70 -6.36 -9.59
C GLY A 114 4.89 -6.39 -8.64
N ASP A 115 5.85 -5.49 -8.88
CA ASP A 115 7.09 -5.32 -8.12
C ASP A 115 7.39 -3.84 -7.79
N GLU A 116 6.45 -2.96 -8.04
CA GLU A 116 6.54 -1.54 -7.72
C GLU A 116 5.95 -1.24 -6.33
N ALA A 117 6.28 -0.07 -5.77
CA ALA A 117 5.75 0.35 -4.46
C ALA A 117 4.22 0.54 -4.45
N VAL A 118 3.62 0.76 -5.60
CA VAL A 118 2.19 0.99 -5.80
C VAL A 118 1.65 -0.05 -6.77
N TYR A 119 0.48 -0.60 -6.47
CA TYR A 119 -0.18 -1.58 -7.32
C TYR A 119 -1.57 -1.09 -7.76
N GLU A 120 -1.83 -1.11 -9.07
CA GLU A 120 -3.14 -0.82 -9.66
C GLU A 120 -3.93 -2.11 -9.83
N PHE A 121 -4.94 -2.31 -9.00
CA PHE A 121 -5.87 -3.44 -9.03
C PHE A 121 -7.04 -3.13 -9.98
N CYS A 122 -7.35 -4.05 -10.91
CA CYS A 122 -8.50 -3.96 -11.78
C CYS A 122 -8.93 -5.34 -12.24
N GLU A 123 -10.08 -5.83 -11.76
CA GLU A 123 -10.57 -7.16 -12.06
C GLU A 123 -12.00 -7.13 -12.64
N GLU A 124 -12.28 -8.02 -13.59
CA GLU A 124 -13.55 -8.08 -14.35
C GLU A 124 -14.51 -9.17 -13.83
N ILE A 125 -14.09 -9.97 -12.87
CA ILE A 125 -14.89 -11.06 -12.32
C ILE A 125 -15.23 -10.71 -10.88
N ALA A 126 -16.53 -10.74 -10.54
CA ALA A 126 -17.00 -10.53 -9.18
C ALA A 126 -16.59 -11.69 -8.27
N GLY A 127 -16.25 -11.39 -7.02
CA GLY A 127 -15.86 -12.34 -6.00
C GLY A 127 -14.78 -11.83 -5.08
N THR A 128 -14.36 -12.68 -4.14
CA THR A 128 -13.35 -12.34 -3.13
C THR A 128 -11.95 -12.61 -3.64
N TYR A 129 -11.10 -11.60 -3.55
CA TYR A 129 -9.70 -11.62 -3.92
C TYR A 129 -8.83 -11.39 -2.69
N GLU A 130 -7.64 -11.97 -2.68
CA GLU A 130 -6.62 -11.62 -1.71
C GLU A 130 -5.46 -10.93 -2.43
N VAL A 131 -5.18 -9.71 -2.03
CA VAL A 131 -4.06 -8.91 -2.51
C VAL A 131 -3.02 -8.87 -1.41
N SER A 132 -1.83 -9.40 -1.66
CA SER A 132 -0.74 -9.40 -0.69
C SER A 132 0.43 -8.58 -1.21
N LEU A 133 1.03 -7.79 -0.31
CA LEU A 133 2.30 -7.14 -0.51
C LEU A 133 3.33 -7.74 0.43
N ARG A 134 4.44 -8.19 -0.12
CA ARG A 134 5.67 -8.52 0.61
C ARG A 134 6.73 -7.50 0.27
N THR A 135 7.39 -6.98 1.29
CA THR A 135 8.59 -6.14 1.16
C THR A 135 9.76 -6.79 1.86
N GLU A 136 10.96 -6.67 1.31
CA GLU A 136 12.16 -7.29 1.85
C GLU A 136 13.37 -6.41 1.61
N ASN A 137 14.22 -6.26 2.62
CA ASN A 137 15.55 -5.66 2.56
C ASN A 137 16.58 -6.58 3.23
N GLU A 138 17.82 -6.09 3.42
CA GLU A 138 18.90 -6.88 4.05
C GLU A 138 18.60 -7.29 5.49
N ASP A 139 17.71 -6.58 6.19
CA ASP A 139 17.42 -6.79 7.61
C ASP A 139 16.19 -7.64 7.85
N GLY A 140 15.41 -7.91 6.82
CA GLY A 140 14.23 -8.76 6.96
C GLY A 140 13.13 -8.44 5.96
N SER A 141 11.94 -8.94 6.26
CA SER A 141 10.77 -8.74 5.41
C SER A 141 9.52 -8.54 6.23
N ASP A 142 8.54 -7.87 5.64
CA ASP A 142 7.18 -7.76 6.13
C ASP A 142 6.19 -8.14 5.03
N GLU A 143 5.03 -8.65 5.42
CA GLU A 143 3.98 -9.07 4.50
C GLU A 143 2.61 -8.68 5.04
N MET A 144 1.77 -8.11 4.18
CA MET A 144 0.40 -7.75 4.50
C MET A 144 -0.55 -8.22 3.41
N THR A 145 -1.66 -8.83 3.83
CA THR A 145 -2.73 -9.30 2.94
C THR A 145 -4.01 -8.51 3.19
N ILE A 146 -4.66 -8.13 2.09
CA ILE A 146 -5.93 -7.41 2.09
C ILE A 146 -6.95 -8.25 1.32
N GLU A 147 -8.11 -8.48 1.93
CA GLU A 147 -9.26 -9.06 1.25
C GLU A 147 -10.05 -7.98 0.51
N VAL A 148 -10.33 -8.21 -0.77
CA VAL A 148 -11.05 -7.30 -1.65
C VAL A 148 -12.26 -8.00 -2.22
N GLU A 149 -13.44 -7.47 -1.96
CA GLU A 149 -14.66 -7.94 -2.58
C GLU A 149 -14.90 -7.18 -3.90
N VAL A 150 -14.76 -7.86 -5.02
CA VAL A 150 -15.12 -7.31 -6.33
C VAL A 150 -16.60 -7.53 -6.57
N VAL A 151 -17.34 -6.43 -6.70
CA VAL A 151 -18.79 -6.43 -6.83
C VAL A 151 -19.25 -5.96 -8.21
N ASP A 152 -20.40 -6.42 -8.64
CA ASP A 152 -21.03 -5.88 -9.83
C ASP A 152 -21.41 -4.40 -9.65
N ALA A 153 -21.41 -3.64 -10.74
CA ALA A 153 -21.85 -2.26 -10.71
C ALA A 153 -23.29 -2.16 -10.17
N LEU A 154 -23.54 -1.13 -9.36
CA LEU A 154 -24.87 -0.83 -8.87
C LEU A 154 -25.84 -0.72 -10.05
N ALA A 155 -26.91 -1.52 -10.02
CA ALA A 155 -27.99 -1.46 -10.98
C ALA A 155 -29.27 -1.03 -10.27
N VAL A 156 -30.03 -0.15 -10.91
CA VAL A 156 -31.28 0.36 -10.37
C VAL A 156 -32.39 0.31 -11.43
N SER A 157 -33.59 -0.10 -11.01
CA SER A 157 -34.80 0.15 -11.77
C SER A 157 -35.85 0.83 -10.88
N VAL A 158 -36.82 1.46 -11.47
CA VAL A 158 -37.88 2.17 -10.75
C VAL A 158 -39.23 1.59 -11.09
N THR A 159 -39.99 1.22 -10.08
CA THR A 159 -41.41 0.85 -10.19
C THR A 159 -42.30 1.97 -9.68
N ALA A 160 -43.47 2.09 -10.25
CA ALA A 160 -44.48 3.08 -9.86
C ALA A 160 -45.71 2.42 -9.26
N VAL A 161 -46.27 3.04 -8.22
CA VAL A 161 -47.56 2.58 -7.59
C VAL A 161 -48.46 3.83 -7.44
N PRO A 162 -49.66 3.79 -7.97
CA PRO A 162 -50.29 2.74 -8.75
C PRO A 162 -49.57 2.53 -10.10
N ILE A 163 -49.73 1.35 -10.67
CA ILE A 163 -49.17 1.04 -11.99
C ILE A 163 -49.91 1.88 -13.02
N GLY A 164 -49.29 2.98 -13.45
CA GLY A 164 -49.79 3.79 -14.54
C GLY A 164 -49.74 3.06 -15.90
N ARG A 165 -50.33 3.62 -16.91
CA ARG A 165 -50.19 3.07 -18.26
C ARG A 165 -48.70 3.10 -18.67
N LYS A 166 -48.24 1.95 -19.13
CA LYS A 166 -46.86 1.76 -19.57
C LYS A 166 -46.76 1.99 -21.07
N TYR A 167 -45.97 2.93 -21.48
CA TYR A 167 -45.77 3.22 -22.90
C TYR A 167 -44.52 2.52 -23.48
N ASP A 168 -43.39 2.72 -22.90
CA ASP A 168 -42.10 2.27 -23.45
C ASP A 168 -41.18 1.61 -22.38
N GLY A 169 -41.69 1.39 -21.19
CA GLY A 169 -40.91 0.88 -20.06
C GLY A 169 -40.32 1.97 -19.15
N LEU A 170 -40.14 3.16 -19.65
CA LEU A 170 -39.61 4.31 -18.91
C LEU A 170 -40.71 5.30 -18.49
N THR A 171 -41.73 5.47 -19.35
CA THR A 171 -42.83 6.42 -19.11
C THR A 171 -43.87 5.83 -18.19
N ARG A 172 -44.34 6.61 -17.25
CA ARG A 172 -45.52 6.37 -16.41
C ARG A 172 -46.48 7.54 -16.55
N THR A 173 -47.74 7.21 -16.76
CA THR A 173 -48.81 8.21 -16.89
C THR A 173 -49.64 8.23 -15.64
N VAL A 174 -49.82 9.36 -15.04
CA VAL A 174 -50.67 9.62 -13.88
C VAL A 174 -51.67 10.72 -14.22
N SER A 175 -52.92 10.63 -13.71
CA SER A 175 -53.90 11.70 -13.90
C SER A 175 -53.54 12.93 -13.07
N LEU A 176 -53.89 14.11 -13.55
CA LEU A 176 -53.74 15.35 -12.82
C LEU A 176 -54.31 15.23 -11.40
N ASP A 177 -53.68 15.85 -10.42
CA ASP A 177 -54.03 15.81 -9.00
C ASP A 177 -54.05 14.38 -8.38
N ARG A 178 -53.29 13.45 -8.98
CA ARG A 178 -53.09 12.12 -8.40
C ARG A 178 -51.67 11.92 -7.99
N THR A 179 -51.52 11.28 -6.84
CA THR A 179 -50.22 10.90 -6.28
C THR A 179 -49.68 9.64 -6.96
N ILE A 180 -48.40 9.62 -7.24
CA ILE A 180 -47.65 8.45 -7.68
C ILE A 180 -46.51 8.20 -6.71
N THR A 181 -46.35 6.94 -6.30
CA THR A 181 -45.20 6.54 -5.50
C THR A 181 -44.19 5.81 -6.38
N LEU A 182 -42.97 6.33 -6.43
CA LEU A 182 -41.86 5.72 -7.14
C LEU A 182 -41.02 4.91 -6.14
N ARG A 183 -40.76 3.65 -6.48
CA ARG A 183 -39.94 2.74 -5.66
C ARG A 183 -38.77 2.24 -6.48
N PRO A 184 -37.53 2.52 -6.07
CA PRO A 184 -36.36 1.94 -6.70
C PRO A 184 -36.27 0.47 -6.31
N PHE A 185 -35.80 -0.32 -7.25
CA PHE A 185 -35.33 -1.68 -7.05
C PHE A 185 -33.83 -1.69 -7.33
N ILE A 186 -33.05 -2.13 -6.36
CA ILE A 186 -31.61 -2.00 -6.38
C ILE A 186 -31.02 -3.39 -6.37
N TRP A 187 -30.06 -3.63 -7.25
CA TRP A 187 -29.21 -4.81 -7.26
C TRP A 187 -27.77 -4.36 -7.12
N ASN A 188 -27.03 -5.10 -6.37
CA ASN A 188 -25.61 -4.89 -6.09
C ASN A 188 -25.33 -3.55 -5.37
N GLY A 189 -24.16 -3.46 -4.79
CA GLY A 189 -23.71 -2.33 -4.00
C GLY A 189 -24.25 -2.31 -2.58
N THR A 190 -23.43 -1.83 -1.67
CA THR A 190 -23.73 -1.66 -0.25
C THR A 190 -24.06 -0.20 0.06
N ASN A 191 -24.98 0.02 1.00
CA ASN A 191 -25.35 1.35 1.49
C ASN A 191 -25.59 2.42 0.42
N PRO A 192 -26.48 2.18 -0.58
CA PRO A 192 -26.72 3.16 -1.63
C PRO A 192 -27.31 4.44 -1.07
N LYS A 193 -26.85 5.57 -1.60
CA LYS A 193 -27.47 6.88 -1.34
C LYS A 193 -28.46 7.20 -2.46
N PHE A 194 -29.55 7.87 -2.11
CA PHE A 194 -30.60 8.23 -3.05
C PHE A 194 -30.64 9.74 -3.23
N SER A 195 -30.90 10.17 -4.43
CA SER A 195 -31.27 11.53 -4.77
C SER A 195 -32.33 11.49 -5.87
N TRP A 196 -33.47 12.09 -5.58
CA TRP A 196 -34.59 12.25 -6.51
C TRP A 196 -34.61 13.67 -7.02
N THR A 197 -34.67 13.83 -8.32
CA THR A 197 -34.74 15.16 -8.93
C THR A 197 -35.96 15.27 -9.83
N ILE A 198 -36.61 16.44 -9.84
CA ILE A 198 -37.65 16.85 -10.78
C ILE A 198 -37.14 18.11 -11.49
N ASP A 199 -37.08 18.09 -12.81
CA ASP A 199 -36.57 19.19 -13.62
C ASP A 199 -35.21 19.72 -13.14
N GLY A 200 -34.33 18.81 -12.68
CA GLY A 200 -32.99 19.12 -12.18
C GLY A 200 -32.91 19.62 -10.74
N GLN A 201 -34.04 19.74 -10.03
CA GLN A 201 -34.07 20.11 -8.64
C GLN A 201 -34.24 18.87 -7.76
N GLU A 202 -33.43 18.77 -6.69
CA GLU A 202 -33.56 17.70 -5.72
C GLU A 202 -34.85 17.84 -4.93
N VAL A 203 -35.62 16.77 -4.86
CA VAL A 203 -36.92 16.72 -4.19
C VAL A 203 -36.99 15.68 -3.08
N GLY A 204 -35.97 14.85 -2.92
CA GLY A 204 -35.89 13.87 -1.84
C GLY A 204 -34.67 12.99 -1.90
N THR A 205 -34.32 12.39 -0.76
CA THR A 205 -33.19 11.49 -0.55
C THR A 205 -33.63 10.15 0.05
N GLU A 206 -34.93 9.93 0.23
CA GLU A 206 -35.47 8.71 0.81
C GLU A 206 -35.54 7.56 -0.21
N LEU A 207 -35.58 6.32 0.31
CA LEU A 207 -35.69 5.10 -0.51
C LEU A 207 -36.92 5.11 -1.42
N SER A 208 -38.03 5.68 -0.98
CA SER A 208 -39.20 5.84 -1.84
C SER A 208 -39.72 7.28 -1.74
N ASN A 209 -40.11 7.82 -2.89
CA ASN A 209 -40.64 9.16 -2.96
C ASN A 209 -42.08 9.16 -3.54
N THR A 210 -42.93 10.02 -3.00
CA THR A 210 -44.32 10.15 -3.41
C THR A 210 -44.55 11.56 -3.92
N TYR A 211 -45.06 11.70 -5.15
CA TYR A 211 -45.33 12.94 -5.83
C TYR A 211 -46.78 12.99 -6.31
#